data_64a2375a1865069ee4a4b14410fbd61c
#
_entry.id   64a2375a1865069ee4a4b14410fbd61c
#
_cell.length_a   1.000
_cell.length_b   1.000
_cell.length_c   1.000
_cell.angle_alpha   90.00
_cell.angle_beta   90.00
_cell.angle_gamma   90.00
#
_symmetry.space_group_name_H-M   'P 1'
#
loop_
_entity.id
_entity.type
_entity.pdbx_description
1 polymer ?
#
loop_
_entity_poly.entity_id
_entity_poly.type
_entity_poly.pdbx_seq_one_letter_code
_entity_poly.pdbx_strand_id
1 'polypeptide(L)'
;KNVQRICVIACGTSWHAALIGKFLIEEWTGIPVEVDYSSEFRYRNPVVDKKTLVIAISQSGETADTVASVKESKRRGAQVLSICNVADSSLTREADWTLYTHAGPEIGVASTKTFTTQIAALYMLALYIGRRTGAIDRAKGMELVHELRKTPARLERVLHEEKAIKKIANKYFHSRDFLFLARGINYPIALEGALKLKELSYIHAEGYPAGEMKHGPIALIDEDMPVVFLAPMD
;
A
#
# COMPACT_ATOMS: atom_id res chain seq x y z
N LYS A 1 -12.48 -5.48 -21.06
CA LYS A 1 -11.88 -6.61 -21.80
C LYS A 1 -10.54 -6.28 -22.49
N ASN A 2 -10.05 -5.05 -22.48
CA ASN A 2 -8.80 -4.62 -23.12
C ASN A 2 -7.98 -3.68 -22.21
N VAL A 3 -7.89 -3.96 -20.92
CA VAL A 3 -6.99 -3.22 -20.04
C VAL A 3 -5.55 -3.54 -20.43
N GLN A 4 -4.78 -2.51 -20.79
CA GLN A 4 -3.38 -2.63 -21.18
C GLN A 4 -2.43 -2.17 -20.08
N ARG A 5 -2.92 -1.35 -19.15
CA ARG A 5 -2.17 -0.86 -17.99
C ARG A 5 -3.11 -0.54 -16.83
N ILE A 6 -2.57 -0.52 -15.65
CA ILE A 6 -3.27 -0.14 -14.44
C ILE A 6 -2.59 1.11 -13.86
N CYS A 7 -3.38 2.07 -13.38
CA CYS A 7 -2.89 3.20 -12.62
C CYS A 7 -3.54 3.18 -11.24
N VAL A 8 -2.77 3.09 -10.18
CA VAL A 8 -3.28 3.09 -8.81
C VAL A 8 -3.06 4.47 -8.21
N ILE A 9 -4.12 5.08 -7.70
CA ILE A 9 -4.09 6.42 -7.10
C ILE A 9 -4.54 6.37 -5.64
N ALA A 10 -3.79 7.00 -4.77
CA ALA A 10 -4.05 7.02 -3.33
C ALA A 10 -3.28 8.14 -2.62
N CYS A 11 -3.52 8.32 -1.32
CA CYS A 11 -2.77 9.21 -0.45
C CYS A 11 -2.28 8.46 0.80
N GLY A 12 -1.12 8.87 1.35
CA GLY A 12 -0.60 8.39 2.63
C GLY A 12 -0.46 6.87 2.69
N THR A 13 -0.94 6.27 3.78
CA THR A 13 -0.93 4.82 4.01
C THR A 13 -1.52 4.01 2.85
N SER A 14 -2.59 4.49 2.22
CA SER A 14 -3.20 3.83 1.06
C SER A 14 -2.28 3.86 -0.17
N TRP A 15 -1.43 4.88 -0.31
CA TRP A 15 -0.42 4.92 -1.36
C TRP A 15 0.69 3.88 -1.11
N HIS A 16 1.10 3.68 0.14
CA HIS A 16 2.04 2.59 0.48
C HIS A 16 1.43 1.21 0.18
N ALA A 17 0.15 1.00 0.48
CA ALA A 17 -0.55 -0.22 0.09
C ALA A 17 -0.59 -0.39 -1.45
N ALA A 18 -0.81 0.71 -2.19
CA ALA A 18 -0.80 0.72 -3.65
C ALA A 18 0.54 0.27 -4.23
N LEU A 19 1.66 0.68 -3.64
CA LEU A 19 3.00 0.24 -4.04
C LEU A 19 3.19 -1.27 -3.88
N ILE A 20 2.67 -1.88 -2.78
CA ILE A 20 2.67 -3.34 -2.61
C ILE A 20 1.80 -3.98 -3.69
N GLY A 21 0.61 -3.42 -3.94
CA GLY A 21 -0.29 -3.87 -4.99
C GLY A 21 0.35 -3.86 -6.38
N LYS A 22 1.20 -2.88 -6.67
CA LYS A 22 1.97 -2.82 -7.91
C LYS A 22 2.84 -4.07 -8.07
N PHE A 23 3.66 -4.42 -7.07
CA PHE A 23 4.50 -5.62 -7.13
C PHE A 23 3.66 -6.87 -7.41
N LEU A 24 2.57 -7.06 -6.67
CA LEU A 24 1.71 -8.24 -6.80
C LEU A 24 1.04 -8.31 -8.18
N ILE A 25 0.51 -7.20 -8.68
CA ILE A 25 -0.20 -7.18 -9.97
C ILE A 25 0.80 -7.41 -11.11
N GLU A 26 1.93 -6.69 -11.13
CA GLU A 26 2.93 -6.83 -12.19
C GLU A 26 3.49 -8.26 -12.23
N GLU A 27 3.87 -8.83 -11.08
CA GLU A 27 4.42 -10.19 -10.99
C GLU A 27 3.40 -11.24 -11.45
N TRP A 28 2.14 -11.13 -11.05
CA TRP A 28 1.14 -12.17 -11.27
C TRP A 28 0.36 -12.02 -12.55
N THR A 29 0.43 -10.88 -13.22
CA THR A 29 -0.38 -10.63 -14.42
C THR A 29 0.42 -10.17 -15.63
N GLY A 30 1.64 -9.67 -15.42
CA GLY A 30 2.44 -9.02 -16.48
C GLY A 30 1.87 -7.68 -16.95
N ILE A 31 0.80 -7.17 -16.32
CA ILE A 31 0.20 -5.88 -16.68
C ILE A 31 1.00 -4.76 -15.98
N PRO A 32 1.54 -3.77 -16.71
CA PRO A 32 2.28 -2.68 -16.09
C PRO A 32 1.40 -1.82 -15.19
N VAL A 33 1.92 -1.47 -14.00
CA VAL A 33 1.23 -0.70 -12.99
C VAL A 33 2.01 0.58 -12.66
N GLU A 34 1.36 1.71 -12.82
CA GLU A 34 1.82 3.01 -12.30
C GLU A 34 1.13 3.29 -10.96
N VAL A 35 1.86 3.82 -9.98
CA VAL A 35 1.30 4.26 -8.70
C VAL A 35 1.58 5.74 -8.53
N ASP A 36 0.55 6.52 -8.25
CA ASP A 36 0.65 7.96 -8.11
C ASP A 36 -0.04 8.47 -6.84
N TYR A 37 0.45 9.59 -6.32
CA TYR A 37 -0.28 10.33 -5.31
C TYR A 37 -1.53 10.98 -5.92
N SER A 38 -2.70 10.81 -5.30
CA SER A 38 -3.92 11.43 -5.79
C SER A 38 -3.81 12.96 -5.84
N SER A 39 -3.08 13.57 -4.91
CA SER A 39 -2.81 15.01 -4.89
C SER A 39 -2.05 15.48 -6.13
N GLU A 40 -1.04 14.71 -6.56
CA GLU A 40 -0.24 15.05 -7.74
C GLU A 40 -0.95 14.67 -9.04
N PHE A 41 -1.56 13.49 -9.09
CA PHE A 41 -2.31 13.01 -10.25
C PHE A 41 -3.33 14.02 -10.74
N ARG A 42 -4.04 14.66 -9.81
CA ARG A 42 -5.06 15.66 -10.10
C ARG A 42 -4.54 16.82 -10.94
N TYR A 43 -3.29 17.25 -10.70
CA TYR A 43 -2.73 18.48 -11.29
C TYR A 43 -1.76 18.25 -12.44
N ARG A 44 -1.21 17.04 -12.60
CA ARG A 44 -0.15 16.76 -13.57
C ARG A 44 -0.64 16.42 -15.00
N ASN A 45 -1.92 16.60 -15.32
CA ASN A 45 -2.47 16.21 -16.62
C ASN A 45 -2.21 14.71 -16.95
N PRO A 46 -2.80 13.78 -16.20
CA PRO A 46 -2.46 12.36 -16.27
C PRO A 46 -2.75 11.73 -17.63
N VAL A 47 -1.88 10.80 -18.04
CA VAL A 47 -2.04 10.05 -19.28
C VAL A 47 -2.84 8.78 -19.00
N VAL A 48 -4.15 8.88 -19.01
CA VAL A 48 -5.09 7.77 -18.85
C VAL A 48 -6.15 7.81 -19.95
N ASP A 49 -6.64 6.66 -20.36
CA ASP A 49 -7.57 6.46 -21.45
C ASP A 49 -8.48 5.25 -21.24
N LYS A 50 -9.30 4.90 -22.21
CA LYS A 50 -10.21 3.74 -22.18
C LYS A 50 -9.52 2.37 -22.08
N LYS A 51 -8.20 2.29 -22.21
CA LYS A 51 -7.39 1.07 -22.03
C LYS A 51 -6.72 1.01 -20.66
N THR A 52 -6.91 2.06 -19.85
CA THR A 52 -6.38 2.16 -18.49
C THR A 52 -7.46 1.78 -17.49
N LEU A 53 -7.16 0.87 -16.57
CA LEU A 53 -7.93 0.68 -15.34
C LEU A 53 -7.30 1.55 -14.26
N VAL A 54 -8.07 2.50 -13.73
CA VAL A 54 -7.66 3.27 -12.56
C VAL A 54 -8.18 2.56 -11.31
N ILE A 55 -7.30 2.29 -10.36
CA ILE A 55 -7.66 1.75 -9.04
C ILE A 55 -7.47 2.86 -8.02
N ALA A 56 -8.55 3.32 -7.41
CA ALA A 56 -8.53 4.36 -6.40
C ALA A 56 -8.69 3.75 -5.00
N ILE A 57 -7.72 4.01 -4.10
CA ILE A 57 -7.72 3.43 -2.76
C ILE A 57 -7.92 4.52 -1.71
N SER A 58 -8.92 4.34 -0.85
CA SER A 58 -9.16 5.24 0.29
C SER A 58 -9.84 4.48 1.43
N GLN A 59 -9.44 4.73 2.66
CA GLN A 59 -10.12 4.17 3.83
C GLN A 59 -11.50 4.81 3.98
N SER A 60 -11.59 6.13 4.03
CA SER A 60 -12.85 6.87 4.26
C SER A 60 -13.71 7.01 3.01
N GLY A 61 -13.08 6.98 1.83
CA GLY A 61 -13.73 7.32 0.58
C GLY A 61 -14.11 8.80 0.43
N GLU A 62 -13.64 9.67 1.33
CA GLU A 62 -13.92 11.10 1.34
C GLU A 62 -12.66 11.97 1.09
N THR A 63 -11.52 11.35 0.78
CA THR A 63 -10.28 12.09 0.44
C THR A 63 -10.51 12.91 -0.83
N ALA A 64 -10.56 14.23 -0.70
CA ALA A 64 -10.95 15.16 -1.76
C ALA A 64 -10.11 14.99 -3.03
N ASP A 65 -8.78 14.83 -2.89
CA ASP A 65 -7.88 14.64 -4.03
C ASP A 65 -8.13 13.31 -4.74
N THR A 66 -8.43 12.23 -4.00
CA THR A 66 -8.74 10.92 -4.59
C THR A 66 -10.06 10.97 -5.36
N VAL A 67 -11.10 11.58 -4.80
CA VAL A 67 -12.39 11.75 -5.48
C VAL A 67 -12.24 12.61 -6.75
N ALA A 68 -11.49 13.71 -6.67
CA ALA A 68 -11.24 14.57 -7.82
C ALA A 68 -10.45 13.85 -8.92
N SER A 69 -9.45 13.03 -8.54
CA SER A 69 -8.65 12.24 -9.47
C SER A 69 -9.48 11.15 -10.17
N VAL A 70 -10.45 10.56 -9.47
CA VAL A 70 -11.40 9.63 -10.07
C VAL A 70 -12.27 10.34 -11.12
N LYS A 71 -12.83 11.50 -10.79
CA LYS A 71 -13.62 12.30 -11.76
C LYS A 71 -12.80 12.65 -13.00
N GLU A 72 -11.56 13.07 -12.83
CA GLU A 72 -10.65 13.37 -13.95
C GLU A 72 -10.35 12.11 -14.78
N SER A 73 -10.11 10.97 -14.15
CA SER A 73 -9.88 9.70 -14.84
C SER A 73 -11.08 9.28 -15.70
N LYS A 74 -12.29 9.40 -15.17
CA LYS A 74 -13.52 9.11 -15.90
C LYS A 74 -13.75 10.10 -17.05
N ARG A 75 -13.48 11.38 -16.85
CA ARG A 75 -13.55 12.40 -17.92
C ARG A 75 -12.65 12.05 -19.11
N ARG A 76 -11.51 11.38 -18.85
CA ARG A 76 -10.57 10.89 -19.87
C ARG A 76 -10.94 9.52 -20.46
N GLY A 77 -12.02 8.93 -19.99
CA GLY A 77 -12.54 7.66 -20.48
C GLY A 77 -11.97 6.40 -19.84
N ALA A 78 -11.15 6.54 -18.77
CA ALA A 78 -10.68 5.40 -17.99
C ALA A 78 -11.83 4.77 -17.19
N GLN A 79 -11.76 3.45 -16.98
CA GLN A 79 -12.61 2.73 -16.05
C GLN A 79 -12.02 2.82 -14.64
N VAL A 80 -12.87 2.92 -13.62
CA VAL A 80 -12.41 3.11 -12.23
C VAL A 80 -12.96 2.02 -11.32
N LEU A 81 -12.04 1.33 -10.65
CA LEU A 81 -12.32 0.46 -9.50
C LEU A 81 -11.91 1.18 -8.22
N SER A 82 -12.79 1.29 -7.24
CA SER A 82 -12.40 1.74 -5.90
C SER A 82 -12.12 0.58 -4.95
N ILE A 83 -11.13 0.74 -4.08
CA ILE A 83 -10.92 -0.10 -2.89
C ILE A 83 -11.20 0.80 -1.68
N CYS A 84 -12.29 0.55 -0.98
CA CYS A 84 -12.78 1.44 0.06
C CYS A 84 -13.30 0.67 1.27
N ASN A 85 -13.21 1.26 2.46
CA ASN A 85 -13.75 0.64 3.68
C ASN A 85 -15.17 1.13 3.99
N VAL A 86 -15.50 2.38 3.66
CA VAL A 86 -16.80 2.99 3.97
C VAL A 86 -17.73 2.87 2.78
N ALA A 87 -18.88 2.24 3.01
CA ALA A 87 -19.96 2.14 2.04
C ALA A 87 -20.59 3.53 1.80
N ASP A 88 -21.14 3.71 0.60
CA ASP A 88 -21.86 4.94 0.18
C ASP A 88 -21.05 6.24 0.32
N SER A 89 -19.72 6.13 0.36
CA SER A 89 -18.83 7.28 0.36
C SER A 89 -18.78 7.96 -1.01
N SER A 90 -18.26 9.20 -1.06
CA SER A 90 -18.12 9.95 -2.30
C SER A 90 -17.32 9.19 -3.36
N LEU A 91 -16.23 8.50 -2.96
CA LEU A 91 -15.42 7.70 -3.84
C LEU A 91 -16.20 6.52 -4.45
N THR A 92 -16.97 5.80 -3.62
CA THR A 92 -17.71 4.62 -4.08
C THR A 92 -18.87 4.98 -5.01
N ARG A 93 -19.46 6.16 -4.84
CA ARG A 93 -20.48 6.68 -5.76
C ARG A 93 -19.93 7.12 -7.12
N GLU A 94 -18.67 7.56 -7.15
CA GLU A 94 -18.02 8.01 -8.39
C GLU A 94 -17.40 6.85 -9.19
N ALA A 95 -16.97 5.76 -8.52
CA ALA A 95 -16.32 4.61 -9.15
C ALA A 95 -17.30 3.76 -9.96
N ASP A 96 -16.81 3.05 -10.98
CA ASP A 96 -17.62 2.11 -11.76
C ASP A 96 -17.84 0.80 -11.00
N TRP A 97 -16.88 0.42 -10.15
CA TRP A 97 -16.95 -0.74 -9.25
C TRP A 97 -16.27 -0.44 -7.92
N THR A 98 -16.69 -1.14 -6.88
CA THR A 98 -16.07 -1.02 -5.55
C THR A 98 -15.77 -2.40 -4.97
N LEU A 99 -14.54 -2.54 -4.45
CA LEU A 99 -14.12 -3.63 -3.60
C LEU A 99 -14.04 -3.11 -2.15
N TYR A 100 -14.92 -3.60 -1.27
CA TYR A 100 -14.94 -3.19 0.13
C TYR A 100 -13.95 -3.99 0.97
N THR A 101 -13.20 -3.32 1.84
CA THR A 101 -12.20 -3.96 2.72
C THR A 101 -12.79 -4.56 3.98
N HIS A 102 -13.98 -4.12 4.38
CA HIS A 102 -14.69 -4.60 5.59
C HIS A 102 -13.83 -4.58 6.87
N ALA A 103 -12.93 -3.60 7.01
CA ALA A 103 -12.04 -3.46 8.17
C ALA A 103 -12.77 -2.99 9.45
N GLY A 104 -14.04 -2.61 9.33
CA GLY A 104 -14.77 -1.90 10.39
C GLY A 104 -14.23 -0.48 10.58
N PRO A 105 -14.71 0.26 11.60
CA PRO A 105 -14.28 1.63 11.85
C PRO A 105 -12.80 1.67 12.28
N GLU A 106 -12.00 2.53 11.65
CA GLU A 106 -10.65 2.89 12.11
C GLU A 106 -10.80 4.00 13.15
N ILE A 107 -10.45 3.72 14.39
CA ILE A 107 -10.65 4.67 15.51
C ILE A 107 -9.40 5.51 15.74
N GLY A 108 -8.22 4.95 15.51
CA GLY A 108 -6.94 5.65 15.65
C GLY A 108 -6.72 6.68 14.56
N VAL A 109 -5.93 7.72 14.85
CA VAL A 109 -5.49 8.71 13.87
C VAL A 109 -4.60 8.03 12.81
N ALA A 110 -3.66 7.21 13.27
CA ALA A 110 -2.78 6.44 12.40
C ALA A 110 -3.49 5.18 11.89
N SER A 111 -3.55 5.02 10.58
CA SER A 111 -4.11 3.83 9.95
C SER A 111 -3.29 2.58 10.29
N THR A 112 -3.94 1.49 10.66
CA THR A 112 -3.33 0.19 10.98
C THR A 112 -4.01 -0.97 10.27
N LYS A 113 -5.15 -1.43 10.77
CA LYS A 113 -5.91 -2.54 10.18
C LYS A 113 -6.40 -2.23 8.76
N THR A 114 -6.68 -0.98 8.45
CA THR A 114 -7.09 -0.60 7.09
C THR A 114 -5.95 -0.75 6.09
N PHE A 115 -4.70 -0.53 6.47
CA PHE A 115 -3.53 -0.85 5.65
C PHE A 115 -3.47 -2.34 5.30
N THR A 116 -3.55 -3.20 6.31
CA THR A 116 -3.47 -4.66 6.10
C THR A 116 -4.64 -5.19 5.27
N THR A 117 -5.85 -4.65 5.46
CA THR A 117 -7.02 -5.06 4.66
C THR A 117 -6.98 -4.53 3.24
N GLN A 118 -6.39 -3.36 2.99
CA GLN A 118 -6.13 -2.86 1.63
C GLN A 118 -5.12 -3.76 0.90
N ILE A 119 -4.06 -4.19 1.57
CA ILE A 119 -3.10 -5.16 0.99
C ILE A 119 -3.81 -6.49 0.68
N ALA A 120 -4.64 -7.01 1.58
CA ALA A 120 -5.39 -8.23 1.34
C ALA A 120 -6.35 -8.09 0.13
N ALA A 121 -7.00 -6.94 -0.01
CA ALA A 121 -7.87 -6.63 -1.15
C ALA A 121 -7.07 -6.59 -2.47
N LEU A 122 -5.90 -5.94 -2.48
CA LEU A 122 -4.99 -5.88 -3.63
C LEU A 122 -4.43 -7.25 -3.98
N TYR A 123 -4.07 -8.07 -2.99
CA TYR A 123 -3.65 -9.46 -3.18
C TYR A 123 -4.74 -10.28 -3.87
N MET A 124 -5.97 -10.22 -3.35
CA MET A 124 -7.11 -10.92 -3.96
C MET A 124 -7.41 -10.43 -5.37
N LEU A 125 -7.30 -9.12 -5.61
CA LEU A 125 -7.50 -8.54 -6.93
C LEU A 125 -6.42 -9.01 -7.92
N ALA A 126 -5.15 -8.97 -7.54
CA ALA A 126 -4.03 -9.45 -8.35
C ALA A 126 -4.21 -10.94 -8.71
N LEU A 127 -4.56 -11.75 -7.70
CA LEU A 127 -4.85 -13.18 -7.90
C LEU A 127 -6.05 -13.39 -8.85
N TYR A 128 -7.12 -12.64 -8.67
CA TYR A 128 -8.30 -12.71 -9.55
C TYR A 128 -7.93 -12.37 -11.00
N ILE A 129 -7.20 -11.28 -11.22
CA ILE A 129 -6.76 -10.87 -12.56
C ILE A 129 -5.84 -11.95 -13.15
N GLY A 130 -4.82 -12.41 -12.42
CA GLY A 130 -3.89 -13.44 -12.87
C GLY A 130 -4.59 -14.75 -13.24
N ARG A 131 -5.61 -15.15 -12.47
CA ARG A 131 -6.46 -16.32 -12.80
C ARG A 131 -7.31 -16.08 -14.05
N ARG A 132 -7.83 -14.89 -14.23
CA ARG A 132 -8.70 -14.53 -15.39
C ARG A 132 -7.91 -14.36 -16.69
N THR A 133 -6.67 -13.94 -16.61
CA THR A 133 -5.76 -13.81 -17.77
C THR A 133 -5.06 -15.11 -18.12
N GLY A 134 -5.08 -16.09 -17.22
CA GLY A 134 -4.36 -17.36 -17.39
C GLY A 134 -2.88 -17.30 -16.98
N ALA A 135 -2.41 -16.14 -16.46
CA ALA A 135 -1.04 -15.99 -15.96
C ALA A 135 -0.75 -16.83 -14.71
N ILE A 136 -1.77 -17.06 -13.88
CA ILE A 136 -1.72 -17.98 -12.73
C ILE A 136 -2.58 -19.19 -13.04
N ASP A 137 -2.02 -20.39 -12.94
CA ASP A 137 -2.77 -21.64 -13.06
C ASP A 137 -3.62 -21.94 -11.81
N ARG A 138 -4.47 -22.98 -11.88
CA ARG A 138 -5.38 -23.34 -10.78
C ARG A 138 -4.62 -23.77 -9.52
N ALA A 139 -3.55 -24.54 -9.68
CA ALA A 139 -2.80 -25.09 -8.54
C ALA A 139 -2.12 -23.96 -7.76
N LYS A 140 -1.41 -23.05 -8.46
CA LYS A 140 -0.79 -21.85 -7.86
C LYS A 140 -1.84 -20.93 -7.24
N GLY A 141 -2.98 -20.74 -7.88
CA GLY A 141 -4.07 -19.94 -7.34
C GLY A 141 -4.61 -20.50 -6.00
N MET A 142 -4.75 -21.82 -5.89
CA MET A 142 -5.17 -22.48 -4.65
C MET A 142 -4.12 -22.34 -3.54
N GLU A 143 -2.84 -22.49 -3.86
CA GLU A 143 -1.72 -22.28 -2.94
C GLU A 143 -1.76 -20.85 -2.36
N LEU A 144 -1.88 -19.82 -3.22
CA LEU A 144 -1.93 -18.43 -2.81
C LEU A 144 -3.14 -18.12 -1.91
N VAL A 145 -4.32 -18.68 -2.21
CA VAL A 145 -5.50 -18.56 -1.33
C VAL A 145 -5.23 -19.22 0.02
N HIS A 146 -4.59 -20.40 0.03
CA HIS A 146 -4.27 -21.11 1.27
C HIS A 146 -3.30 -20.29 2.13
N GLU A 147 -2.27 -19.67 1.56
CA GLU A 147 -1.34 -18.80 2.28
C GLU A 147 -2.04 -17.54 2.83
N LEU A 148 -2.91 -16.90 2.06
CA LEU A 148 -3.69 -15.75 2.54
C LEU A 148 -4.55 -16.12 3.76
N ARG A 149 -5.17 -17.30 3.75
CA ARG A 149 -6.00 -17.77 4.87
C ARG A 149 -5.22 -18.00 6.17
N LYS A 150 -3.91 -18.16 6.13
CA LYS A 150 -3.05 -18.28 7.32
C LYS A 150 -2.70 -16.92 7.94
N THR A 151 -2.92 -15.82 7.21
CA THR A 151 -2.50 -14.48 7.65
C THR A 151 -3.10 -14.05 8.99
N PRO A 152 -4.39 -14.27 9.30
CA PRO A 152 -4.94 -13.89 10.61
C PRO A 152 -4.19 -14.52 11.78
N ALA A 153 -3.93 -15.83 11.74
CA ALA A 153 -3.19 -16.52 12.80
C ALA A 153 -1.71 -16.06 12.91
N ARG A 154 -1.10 -15.64 11.78
CA ARG A 154 0.24 -15.06 11.77
C ARG A 154 0.24 -13.68 12.42
N LEU A 155 -0.75 -12.84 12.12
CA LEU A 155 -0.90 -11.52 12.73
C LEU A 155 -1.13 -11.63 14.24
N GLU A 156 -1.98 -12.56 14.69
CA GLU A 156 -2.21 -12.80 16.09
C GLU A 156 -0.91 -13.12 16.84
N ARG A 157 -0.05 -13.95 16.27
CA ARG A 157 1.28 -14.24 16.86
C ARG A 157 2.14 -13.00 16.98
N VAL A 158 2.16 -12.13 15.97
CA VAL A 158 2.93 -10.87 16.03
C VAL A 158 2.44 -9.96 17.15
N LEU A 159 1.13 -9.92 17.41
CA LEU A 159 0.57 -9.12 18.51
C LEU A 159 1.01 -9.58 19.89
N HIS A 160 1.45 -10.85 20.04
CA HIS A 160 2.01 -11.34 21.29
C HIS A 160 3.45 -10.88 21.55
N GLU A 161 4.14 -10.29 20.57
CA GLU A 161 5.52 -9.78 20.70
C GLU A 161 5.61 -8.38 21.33
N GLU A 162 4.52 -7.84 21.87
CA GLU A 162 4.44 -6.50 22.46
C GLU A 162 5.57 -6.21 23.44
N LYS A 163 5.89 -7.17 24.33
CA LYS A 163 6.92 -6.99 25.35
C LYS A 163 8.33 -6.80 24.76
N ALA A 164 8.64 -7.54 23.69
CA ALA A 164 9.92 -7.42 22.99
C ALA A 164 10.01 -6.07 22.27
N ILE A 165 8.93 -5.68 21.57
CA ILE A 165 8.84 -4.40 20.88
C ILE A 165 8.96 -3.24 21.87
N LYS A 166 8.27 -3.30 23.01
CA LYS A 166 8.35 -2.28 24.07
C LYS A 166 9.77 -2.13 24.62
N LYS A 167 10.50 -3.23 24.80
CA LYS A 167 11.91 -3.18 25.24
C LYS A 167 12.79 -2.43 24.22
N ILE A 168 12.59 -2.67 22.93
CA ILE A 168 13.31 -1.97 21.86
C ILE A 168 12.92 -0.48 21.85
N ALA A 169 11.63 -0.18 21.90
CA ALA A 169 11.14 1.20 21.94
C ALA A 169 11.74 1.97 23.12
N ASN A 170 11.79 1.38 24.32
CA ASN A 170 12.39 1.99 25.51
C ASN A 170 13.90 2.25 25.37
N LYS A 171 14.59 1.56 24.47
CA LYS A 171 16.01 1.81 24.20
C LYS A 171 16.22 3.04 23.32
N TYR A 172 15.31 3.29 22.39
CA TYR A 172 15.50 4.26 21.31
C TYR A 172 14.54 5.46 21.36
N PHE A 173 13.67 5.59 22.37
CA PHE A 173 12.65 6.65 22.41
C PHE A 173 13.21 8.07 22.55
N HIS A 174 14.50 8.21 22.90
CA HIS A 174 15.18 9.51 22.93
C HIS A 174 15.78 9.93 21.58
N SER A 175 15.87 8.99 20.62
CA SER A 175 16.41 9.30 19.29
C SER A 175 15.48 10.28 18.56
N ARG A 176 16.06 11.21 17.82
CA ARG A 176 15.32 12.26 17.09
C ARG A 176 15.01 11.86 15.66
N ASP A 177 15.78 10.95 15.11
CA ASP A 177 15.74 10.53 13.73
C ASP A 177 15.77 9.01 13.62
N PHE A 178 15.11 8.46 12.61
CA PHE A 178 15.11 7.03 12.31
C PHE A 178 15.17 6.79 10.80
N LEU A 179 15.90 5.76 10.40
CA LEU A 179 15.84 5.24 9.04
C LEU A 179 15.14 3.86 9.02
N PHE A 180 14.27 3.68 8.04
CA PHE A 180 13.62 2.40 7.75
C PHE A 180 14.10 1.91 6.38
N LEU A 181 14.74 0.75 6.33
CA LEU A 181 15.38 0.24 5.12
C LEU A 181 14.77 -1.10 4.72
N ALA A 182 14.51 -1.23 3.43
CA ALA A 182 14.04 -2.49 2.86
C ALA A 182 14.34 -2.56 1.35
N ARG A 183 14.00 -3.69 0.72
CA ARG A 183 14.12 -3.91 -0.72
C ARG A 183 12.84 -4.49 -1.30
N GLY A 184 12.65 -4.29 -2.61
CA GLY A 184 11.54 -4.88 -3.35
C GLY A 184 10.20 -4.56 -2.70
N ILE A 185 9.34 -5.56 -2.58
CA ILE A 185 7.98 -5.44 -2.01
C ILE A 185 7.97 -5.00 -0.54
N ASN A 186 9.09 -5.13 0.18
CA ASN A 186 9.21 -4.69 1.57
C ASN A 186 9.53 -3.18 1.70
N TYR A 187 9.99 -2.53 0.63
CA TYR A 187 10.25 -1.09 0.68
C TYR A 187 9.01 -0.25 1.02
N PRO A 188 7.83 -0.46 0.44
CA PRO A 188 6.61 0.21 0.88
C PRO A 188 6.27 -0.01 2.36
N ILE A 189 6.64 -1.16 2.94
CA ILE A 189 6.43 -1.42 4.37
C ILE A 189 7.39 -0.57 5.23
N ALA A 190 8.62 -0.35 4.75
CA ALA A 190 9.55 0.57 5.41
C ALA A 190 9.03 2.02 5.37
N LEU A 191 8.46 2.45 4.25
CA LEU A 191 7.80 3.76 4.14
C LEU A 191 6.64 3.90 5.12
N GLU A 192 5.81 2.86 5.24
CA GLU A 192 4.68 2.85 6.19
C GLU A 192 5.16 2.87 7.63
N GLY A 193 6.21 2.11 7.99
CA GLY A 193 6.83 2.14 9.31
C GLY A 193 7.33 3.55 9.68
N ALA A 194 8.03 4.20 8.75
CA ALA A 194 8.50 5.58 8.93
C ALA A 194 7.32 6.56 9.10
N LEU A 195 6.25 6.40 8.31
CA LEU A 195 5.05 7.22 8.45
C LEU A 195 4.39 7.02 9.81
N LYS A 196 4.22 5.78 10.27
CA LYS A 196 3.61 5.48 11.59
C LYS A 196 4.44 6.07 12.73
N LEU A 197 5.76 5.99 12.66
CA LEU A 197 6.61 6.60 13.69
C LEU A 197 6.42 8.13 13.73
N LYS A 198 6.42 8.80 12.58
CA LYS A 198 6.16 10.26 12.50
C LYS A 198 4.80 10.65 13.08
N GLU A 199 3.74 9.95 12.70
CA GLU A 199 2.37 10.27 13.12
C GLU A 199 2.14 10.11 14.62
N LEU A 200 2.77 9.11 15.24
CA LEU A 200 2.47 8.72 16.62
C LEU A 200 3.46 9.32 17.64
N SER A 201 4.70 9.58 17.24
CA SER A 201 5.76 10.02 18.16
C SER A 201 6.31 11.40 17.84
N TYR A 202 6.01 11.96 16.67
CA TYR A 202 6.59 13.20 16.14
C TYR A 202 8.12 13.12 15.92
N ILE A 203 8.69 11.92 15.99
CA ILE A 203 10.09 11.66 15.64
C ILE A 203 10.22 11.68 14.12
N HIS A 204 11.25 12.36 13.62
CA HIS A 204 11.55 12.32 12.20
C HIS A 204 11.94 10.89 11.77
N ALA A 205 11.36 10.40 10.71
CA ALA A 205 11.65 9.07 10.19
C ALA A 205 11.51 9.03 8.67
N GLU A 206 12.45 8.35 8.02
CA GLU A 206 12.45 8.20 6.56
C GLU A 206 12.60 6.73 6.16
N GLY A 207 11.93 6.37 5.05
CA GLY A 207 12.06 5.05 4.43
C GLY A 207 12.91 5.14 3.17
N TYR A 208 13.93 4.28 3.03
CA TYR A 208 14.76 4.21 1.83
C TYR A 208 14.83 2.79 1.27
N PRO A 209 14.94 2.65 -0.07
CA PRO A 209 15.39 1.40 -0.64
C PRO A 209 16.82 1.14 -0.17
N ALA A 210 17.07 -0.03 0.47
CA ALA A 210 18.36 -0.30 1.09
C ALA A 210 19.55 -0.21 0.11
N GLY A 211 19.33 -0.48 -1.19
CA GLY A 211 20.35 -0.32 -2.23
C GLY A 211 20.77 1.13 -2.45
N GLU A 212 19.83 2.09 -2.26
CA GLU A 212 20.06 3.52 -2.48
C GLU A 212 20.90 4.18 -1.36
N MET A 213 21.10 3.50 -0.22
CA MET A 213 21.92 4.03 0.86
C MET A 213 23.31 4.42 0.42
N LYS A 214 23.89 3.70 -0.55
CA LYS A 214 25.24 3.98 -1.12
C LYS A 214 25.30 5.26 -1.94
N HIS A 215 24.15 5.80 -2.34
CA HIS A 215 24.05 6.95 -3.24
C HIS A 215 23.76 8.26 -2.51
N GLY A 216 24.17 8.36 -1.25
CA GLY A 216 24.10 9.59 -0.45
C GLY A 216 23.58 9.38 0.97
N PRO A 217 22.42 8.73 1.21
CA PRO A 217 21.82 8.66 2.54
C PRO A 217 22.70 8.00 3.62
N ILE A 218 23.67 7.18 3.24
CA ILE A 218 24.65 6.61 4.18
C ILE A 218 25.41 7.67 4.98
N ALA A 219 25.52 8.89 4.46
CA ALA A 219 26.15 10.00 5.16
C ALA A 219 25.40 10.46 6.41
N LEU A 220 24.11 10.08 6.55
CA LEU A 220 23.29 10.39 7.71
C LEU A 220 23.52 9.40 8.87
N ILE A 221 24.19 8.28 8.64
CA ILE A 221 24.37 7.23 9.65
C ILE A 221 25.49 7.63 10.61
N ASP A 222 25.15 7.77 11.87
CA ASP A 222 26.05 7.95 13.00
C ASP A 222 25.66 7.03 14.17
N GLU A 223 26.26 7.24 15.34
CA GLU A 223 26.04 6.41 16.54
C GLU A 223 24.63 6.63 17.14
N ASP A 224 24.00 7.77 16.86
CA ASP A 224 22.72 8.20 17.40
C ASP A 224 21.52 7.92 16.46
N MET A 225 21.79 7.46 15.22
CA MET A 225 20.77 7.19 14.21
C MET A 225 20.32 5.73 14.19
N PRO A 226 19.21 5.36 14.83
CA PRO A 226 18.69 4.00 14.73
C PRO A 226 18.24 3.66 13.31
N VAL A 227 18.60 2.46 12.85
CA VAL A 227 18.20 1.95 11.56
C VAL A 227 17.38 0.67 11.72
N VAL A 228 16.17 0.69 11.17
CA VAL A 228 15.26 -0.46 11.15
C VAL A 228 15.34 -1.14 9.78
N PHE A 229 15.84 -2.37 9.75
CA PHE A 229 15.88 -3.18 8.53
C PHE A 229 14.72 -4.17 8.46
N LEU A 230 13.99 -4.17 7.33
CA LEU A 230 13.05 -5.23 7.00
C LEU A 230 13.75 -6.20 6.05
N ALA A 231 14.22 -7.30 6.59
CA ALA A 231 14.98 -8.34 5.87
C ALA A 231 14.35 -9.72 6.15
N PRO A 232 13.21 -10.06 5.53
CA PRO A 232 12.65 -11.41 5.62
C PRO A 232 13.64 -12.44 5.05
N MET A 233 13.56 -13.66 5.55
CA MET A 233 14.26 -14.80 4.95
C MET A 233 13.38 -15.30 3.79
N ASP A 234 13.85 -15.08 2.58
CA ASP A 234 13.21 -15.51 1.32
C ASP A 234 13.70 -16.93 0.94
#